data_ecab753c9f211fe22e31d4a226fa1471
#
_entry.id   ecab753c9f211fe22e31d4a226fa1471
#
_cell.length_a   1.000
_cell.length_b   1.000
_cell.length_c   1.000
_cell.angle_alpha   90.00
_cell.angle_beta   90.00
_cell.angle_gamma   90.00
#
_symmetry.space_group_name_H-M   'P 1'
#
loop_
_entity.id
_entity.type
_entity.pdbx_description
1 polymer ?
#
loop_
_entity_poly.entity_id
_entity_poly.type
_entity_poly.pdbx_seq_one_letter_code
_entity_poly.pdbx_strand_id
1 'polypeptide(L)'
;MENISGVINIYKEKGFTSHDIVNIVRKKLGKIKTGHTGTLDPDAMGVLPICVGKATKLSEYIASSIKEYKAIVTLGKTTTTEDSSGEVIEERQVNCSENDILNIVNSFKGEIMQTPPMY
;
A
#
# COMPACT_ATOMS: atom_id res chain seq x y z
N MET A 1 -21.88 23.31 13.36
CA MET A 1 -20.74 22.37 13.32
C MET A 1 -19.54 23.12 12.79
N GLU A 2 -18.44 23.14 13.53
CA GLU A 2 -17.19 23.72 13.08
C GLU A 2 -16.74 23.07 11.77
N ASN A 3 -16.23 23.91 10.85
CA ASN A 3 -15.67 23.43 9.58
C ASN A 3 -14.34 22.70 9.85
N ILE A 4 -14.41 21.45 10.26
CA ILE A 4 -13.22 20.61 10.48
C ILE A 4 -12.53 20.40 9.14
N SER A 5 -11.26 20.77 9.08
CA SER A 5 -10.39 20.55 7.92
C SER A 5 -8.98 20.26 8.37
N GLY A 6 -8.35 19.26 7.83
CA GLY A 6 -6.99 18.87 8.18
C GLY A 6 -6.61 17.52 7.62
N VAL A 7 -5.43 17.06 8.02
CA VAL A 7 -4.89 15.74 7.65
C VAL A 7 -4.73 14.92 8.92
N ILE A 8 -5.18 13.68 8.88
CA ILE A 8 -5.09 12.72 9.98
C ILE A 8 -4.24 11.54 9.49
N ASN A 9 -3.16 11.24 10.19
CA ASN A 9 -2.40 10.01 9.95
C ASN A 9 -3.07 8.85 10.69
N ILE A 10 -3.48 7.84 9.93
CA ILE A 10 -4.09 6.63 10.47
C ILE A 10 -3.18 5.44 10.16
N TYR A 11 -2.93 4.62 11.15
CA TYR A 11 -2.33 3.31 10.93
C TYR A 11 -3.41 2.36 10.41
N LYS A 12 -3.32 2.00 9.13
CA LYS A 12 -4.23 1.02 8.53
C LYS A 12 -3.78 -0.39 8.91
N GLU A 13 -4.64 -1.13 9.55
CA GLU A 13 -4.41 -2.54 9.84
C GLU A 13 -4.72 -3.43 8.63
N LYS A 14 -4.22 -4.67 8.69
CA LYS A 14 -4.54 -5.73 7.73
C LYS A 14 -6.05 -6.01 7.72
N GLY A 15 -6.59 -6.35 6.56
CA GLY A 15 -7.99 -6.68 6.38
C GLY A 15 -8.91 -5.50 6.05
N PHE A 16 -8.40 -4.27 6.12
CA PHE A 16 -9.13 -3.07 5.71
C PHE A 16 -8.61 -2.55 4.38
N THR A 17 -9.53 -2.16 3.49
CA THR A 17 -9.17 -1.34 2.33
C THR A 17 -8.91 0.10 2.76
N SER A 18 -8.19 0.87 1.93
CA SER A 18 -8.02 2.31 2.16
C SER A 18 -9.37 3.04 2.17
N HIS A 19 -10.33 2.57 1.37
CA HIS A 19 -11.69 3.12 1.32
C HIS A 19 -12.50 2.83 2.60
N ASP A 20 -12.31 1.68 3.23
CA ASP A 20 -12.95 1.37 4.52
C ASP A 20 -12.51 2.38 5.58
N ILE A 21 -11.22 2.72 5.62
CA ILE A 21 -10.69 3.73 6.54
C ILE A 21 -11.33 5.10 6.28
N VAL A 22 -11.46 5.50 5.01
CA VAL A 22 -12.17 6.75 4.65
C VAL A 22 -13.60 6.73 5.17
N ASN A 23 -14.32 5.64 5.00
CA ASN A 23 -15.71 5.51 5.45
C ASN A 23 -15.83 5.57 6.98
N ILE A 24 -14.92 4.92 7.71
CA ILE A 24 -14.88 4.96 9.18
C ILE A 24 -14.66 6.40 9.67
N VAL A 25 -13.66 7.07 9.12
CA VAL A 25 -13.35 8.47 9.49
C VAL A 25 -14.52 9.39 9.16
N ARG A 26 -15.05 9.28 7.95
CA ARG A 26 -16.20 10.06 7.50
C ARG A 26 -17.42 9.90 8.40
N LYS A 27 -17.72 8.66 8.82
CA LYS A 27 -18.83 8.37 9.73
C LYS A 27 -18.61 8.97 11.11
N LYS A 28 -17.39 8.87 11.65
CA LYS A 28 -17.03 9.43 12.98
C LYS A 28 -17.07 10.96 13.02
N LEU A 29 -16.73 11.63 11.93
CA LEU A 29 -16.67 13.08 11.83
C LEU A 29 -17.96 13.73 11.29
N GLY A 30 -19.10 13.00 11.26
CA GLY A 30 -20.38 13.57 10.86
C GLY A 30 -20.55 13.76 9.36
N LYS A 31 -20.06 12.85 8.53
CA LYS A 31 -20.18 12.83 7.06
C LYS A 31 -19.46 13.97 6.33
N ILE A 32 -18.43 14.54 6.92
CA ILE A 32 -17.57 15.52 6.28
C ILE A 32 -16.85 14.90 5.08
N LYS A 33 -16.60 15.70 4.03
CA LYS A 33 -15.81 15.26 2.87
C LYS A 33 -14.46 14.69 3.34
N THR A 34 -14.13 13.49 2.93
CA THR A 34 -12.96 12.74 3.38
C THR A 34 -12.36 11.98 2.21
N GLY A 35 -11.04 11.92 2.12
CA GLY A 35 -10.31 11.18 1.10
C GLY A 35 -8.96 10.70 1.61
N HIS A 36 -8.45 9.60 1.05
CA HIS A 36 -7.09 9.11 1.33
C HIS A 36 -6.09 9.68 0.31
N THR A 37 -4.81 9.63 0.66
CA THR A 37 -3.71 10.18 -0.15
C THR A 37 -2.91 9.11 -0.90
N GLY A 38 -3.38 7.90 -0.92
CA GLY A 38 -2.75 6.77 -1.60
C GLY A 38 -3.47 5.48 -1.23
N THR A 39 -3.31 4.46 -2.05
CA THR A 39 -3.94 3.17 -1.81
C THR A 39 -2.94 2.23 -1.15
N LEU A 40 -3.33 1.62 -0.06
CA LEU A 40 -2.70 0.44 0.53
C LEU A 40 -3.59 -0.75 0.27
N ASP A 41 -3.00 -1.86 -0.15
CA ASP A 41 -3.71 -3.12 -0.34
C ASP A 41 -4.32 -3.61 0.99
N PRO A 42 -5.37 -4.44 0.95
CA PRO A 42 -6.01 -4.95 2.17
C PRO A 42 -5.03 -5.64 3.12
N ASP A 43 -4.05 -6.37 2.58
CA ASP A 43 -3.03 -7.06 3.36
C ASP A 43 -1.87 -6.17 3.82
N ALA A 44 -1.72 -4.98 3.26
CA ALA A 44 -0.72 -4.01 3.68
C ALA A 44 -1.14 -3.27 4.95
N MET A 45 -0.18 -3.09 5.85
CA MET A 45 -0.33 -2.29 7.07
C MET A 45 0.57 -1.07 6.99
N GLY A 46 0.15 0.03 7.57
CA GLY A 46 1.00 1.21 7.66
C GLY A 46 0.23 2.53 7.72
N VAL A 47 0.99 3.60 7.62
CA VAL A 47 0.45 4.96 7.71
C VAL A 47 -0.32 5.32 6.45
N LEU A 48 -1.58 5.65 6.63
CA LEU A 48 -2.48 6.14 5.59
C LEU A 48 -2.95 7.54 5.97
N PRO A 49 -2.41 8.60 5.35
CA PRO A 49 -2.89 9.95 5.59
C PRO A 49 -4.30 10.14 5.00
N ILE A 50 -5.20 10.66 5.81
CA ILE A 50 -6.59 10.94 5.45
C ILE A 50 -6.82 12.44 5.48
N CYS A 51 -7.25 12.99 4.37
CA CYS A 51 -7.63 14.40 4.26
C CYS A 51 -9.11 14.59 4.58
N VAL A 52 -9.43 15.62 5.37
CA VAL A 52 -10.78 15.94 5.82
C VAL A 52 -11.15 17.36 5.46
N GLY A 53 -12.38 17.57 5.03
CA GLY A 53 -12.93 18.88 4.69
C GLY A 53 -12.18 19.53 3.53
N LYS A 54 -11.79 20.78 3.68
CA LYS A 54 -11.06 21.55 2.65
C LYS A 54 -9.69 20.95 2.33
N ALA A 55 -9.08 20.21 3.27
CA ALA A 55 -7.79 19.55 3.05
C ALA A 55 -7.83 18.41 2.03
N THR A 56 -9.01 17.94 1.61
CA THR A 56 -9.13 16.97 0.50
C THR A 56 -8.55 17.48 -0.82
N LYS A 57 -8.39 18.80 -0.97
CA LYS A 57 -7.71 19.41 -2.13
C LYS A 57 -6.19 19.16 -2.14
N LEU A 58 -5.62 18.78 -1.00
CA LEU A 58 -4.19 18.48 -0.85
C LEU A 58 -3.85 17.01 -1.11
N SER A 59 -4.87 16.16 -1.32
CA SER A 59 -4.67 14.70 -1.44
C SER A 59 -3.66 14.33 -2.52
N GLU A 60 -3.71 14.96 -3.68
CA GLU A 60 -2.80 14.68 -4.80
C GLU A 60 -1.36 15.08 -4.49
N TYR A 61 -1.15 16.21 -3.82
CA TYR A 61 0.18 16.67 -3.40
C TYR A 61 0.81 15.72 -2.40
N ILE A 62 0.04 15.24 -1.42
CA ILE A 62 0.51 14.27 -0.44
C ILE A 62 0.73 12.90 -1.10
N ALA A 63 -0.14 12.50 -2.02
CA ALA A 63 -0.01 11.25 -2.77
C ALA A 63 1.26 11.18 -3.61
N SER A 64 1.75 12.30 -4.11
CA SER A 64 3.00 12.39 -4.88
C SER A 64 4.27 12.40 -4.03
N SER A 65 4.16 12.42 -2.70
CA SER A 65 5.32 12.38 -1.81
C SER A 65 6.03 11.02 -1.83
N ILE A 66 7.27 11.01 -1.31
CA ILE A 66 8.06 9.78 -1.17
C ILE A 66 7.33 8.79 -0.25
N LYS A 67 7.33 7.52 -0.65
CA LYS A 67 6.76 6.40 0.10
C LYS A 67 7.85 5.38 0.40
N GLU A 68 7.74 4.77 1.57
CA GLU A 68 8.62 3.69 1.99
C GLU A 68 7.79 2.46 2.33
N TYR A 69 8.20 1.30 1.82
CA TYR A 69 7.55 0.02 2.08
C TYR A 69 8.57 -0.98 2.60
N LYS A 70 8.19 -1.73 3.63
CA LYS A 70 8.90 -2.92 4.08
C LYS A 70 8.14 -4.14 3.60
N ALA A 71 8.77 -4.93 2.75
CA ALA A 71 8.17 -6.14 2.20
C ALA A 71 8.93 -7.39 2.68
N ILE A 72 8.20 -8.49 2.86
CA ILE A 72 8.75 -9.83 3.08
C ILE A 72 8.57 -10.60 1.80
N VAL A 73 9.68 -11.03 1.20
CA VAL A 73 9.67 -11.84 -0.03
C VAL A 73 9.96 -13.30 0.35
N THR A 74 9.07 -14.20 -0.03
CA THR A 74 9.25 -15.64 0.14
C THR A 74 9.74 -16.25 -1.18
N LEU A 75 10.94 -16.82 -1.17
CA LEU A 75 11.50 -17.47 -2.34
C LEU A 75 10.92 -18.87 -2.55
N GLY A 76 10.98 -19.36 -3.77
CA GLY A 76 10.60 -20.72 -4.14
C GLY A 76 9.12 -20.93 -4.41
N LYS A 77 8.31 -19.89 -4.36
CA LYS A 77 6.87 -19.96 -4.69
C LYS A 77 6.45 -18.86 -5.62
N THR A 78 5.61 -19.20 -6.59
CA THR A 78 4.94 -18.24 -7.48
C THR A 78 3.44 -18.38 -7.31
N THR A 79 2.73 -17.26 -7.26
CA THR A 79 1.28 -17.21 -7.07
C THR A 79 0.58 -16.52 -8.23
N THR A 80 -0.73 -16.74 -8.37
CA THR A 80 -1.56 -16.13 -9.42
C THR A 80 -1.61 -14.61 -9.36
N THR A 81 -1.46 -14.02 -8.18
CA THR A 81 -1.50 -12.56 -7.95
C THR A 81 -0.13 -11.93 -7.77
N GLU A 82 0.95 -12.73 -7.81
CA GLU A 82 2.33 -12.29 -7.51
C GLU A 82 2.53 -11.80 -6.06
N ASP A 83 1.57 -12.05 -5.19
CA ASP A 83 1.65 -11.80 -3.75
C ASP A 83 1.14 -13.00 -2.94
N SER A 84 1.13 -12.89 -1.62
CA SER A 84 0.72 -13.98 -0.72
C SER A 84 -0.79 -14.27 -0.71
N SER A 85 -1.61 -13.49 -1.38
CA SER A 85 -3.07 -13.67 -1.43
C SER A 85 -3.52 -14.66 -2.52
N GLY A 86 -2.68 -14.89 -3.53
CA GLY A 86 -2.98 -15.76 -4.65
C GLY A 86 -2.74 -17.25 -4.38
N GLU A 87 -3.31 -18.08 -5.24
CA GLU A 87 -3.05 -19.52 -5.24
C GLU A 87 -1.62 -19.81 -5.73
N VAL A 88 -0.95 -20.75 -5.08
CA VAL A 88 0.38 -21.20 -5.50
C VAL A 88 0.27 -21.96 -6.82
N ILE A 89 0.94 -21.48 -7.86
CA ILE A 89 0.98 -22.10 -9.20
C ILE A 89 2.26 -22.88 -9.44
N GLU A 90 3.34 -22.54 -8.73
CA GLU A 90 4.62 -23.24 -8.85
C GLU A 90 5.38 -23.19 -7.54
N GLU A 91 6.02 -24.31 -7.18
CA GLU A 91 6.99 -24.40 -6.11
C GLU A 91 8.33 -24.92 -6.65
N ARG A 92 9.42 -24.27 -6.25
CA ARG A 92 10.79 -24.64 -6.61
C ARG A 92 11.66 -24.71 -5.39
N GLN A 93 12.62 -25.62 -5.39
CA GLN A 93 13.66 -25.64 -4.37
C GLN A 93 14.55 -24.40 -4.52
N VAL A 94 14.81 -23.74 -3.38
CA VAL A 94 15.67 -22.56 -3.32
C VAL A 94 17.13 -23.01 -3.19
N ASN A 95 17.94 -22.79 -4.25
CA ASN A 95 19.35 -23.14 -4.33
C ASN A 95 20.17 -21.89 -4.71
N CYS A 96 20.04 -20.82 -3.97
CA CYS A 96 20.78 -19.57 -4.19
C CYS A 96 21.52 -19.14 -2.91
N SER A 97 22.63 -18.46 -3.09
CA SER A 97 23.38 -17.86 -1.98
C SER A 97 22.78 -16.53 -1.56
N GLU A 98 23.14 -16.04 -0.38
CA GLU A 98 22.78 -14.70 0.08
C GLU A 98 23.26 -13.60 -0.89
N ASN A 99 24.48 -13.79 -1.46
CA ASN A 99 25.01 -12.85 -2.45
C ASN A 99 24.18 -12.80 -3.73
N ASP A 100 23.64 -13.93 -4.19
CA ASP A 100 22.74 -13.96 -5.35
C ASP A 100 21.48 -13.15 -5.07
N ILE A 101 20.90 -13.30 -3.88
CA ILE A 101 19.73 -12.55 -3.44
C ILE A 101 20.04 -11.05 -3.42
N LEU A 102 21.15 -10.64 -2.81
CA LEU A 102 21.55 -9.23 -2.73
C LEU A 102 21.78 -8.61 -4.11
N ASN A 103 22.41 -9.35 -5.01
CA ASN A 103 22.63 -8.89 -6.38
C ASN A 103 21.30 -8.66 -7.13
N ILE A 104 20.35 -9.59 -7.00
CA ILE A 104 19.03 -9.44 -7.61
C ILE A 104 18.26 -8.28 -7.00
N VAL A 105 18.23 -8.16 -5.66
CA VAL A 105 17.56 -7.02 -5.00
C VAL A 105 18.14 -5.68 -5.45
N ASN A 106 19.47 -5.60 -5.60
CA ASN A 106 20.11 -4.38 -6.10
C ASN A 106 19.77 -4.06 -7.56
N SER A 107 19.41 -5.04 -8.37
CA SER A 107 18.98 -4.81 -9.77
C SER A 107 17.61 -4.12 -9.88
N PHE A 108 16.83 -4.10 -8.81
CA PHE A 108 15.55 -3.40 -8.76
C PHE A 108 15.67 -1.91 -8.37
N LYS A 109 16.88 -1.39 -8.19
CA LYS A 109 17.09 0.03 -7.91
C LYS A 109 17.05 0.85 -9.20
N GLY A 110 16.46 2.03 -9.12
CA GLY A 110 16.32 2.96 -10.25
C GLY A 110 15.08 2.68 -11.10
N GLU A 111 15.11 3.11 -12.33
CA GLU A 111 14.01 2.89 -13.28
C GLU A 111 14.11 1.51 -13.91
N ILE A 112 13.06 0.72 -13.78
CA ILE A 112 12.96 -0.61 -14.36
C ILE A 112 11.66 -0.76 -15.15
N MET A 113 11.68 -1.62 -16.16
CA MET A 113 10.46 -2.04 -16.88
C MET A 113 9.77 -3.16 -16.09
N GLN A 114 8.47 -3.01 -15.89
CA GLN A 114 7.64 -4.00 -15.20
C GLN A 114 6.46 -4.41 -16.05
N THR A 115 6.16 -5.71 -16.05
CA THR A 115 4.89 -6.24 -16.54
C THR A 115 4.02 -6.57 -15.33
N PRO A 116 3.01 -5.75 -15.02
CA PRO A 116 2.15 -6.00 -13.86
C PRO A 116 1.27 -7.25 -14.09
N PRO A 117 0.82 -7.92 -13.01
CA PRO A 117 -0.17 -8.97 -13.12
C PRO A 117 -1.50 -8.44 -13.69
N MET A 118 -2.32 -9.36 -14.23
CA MET A 118 -3.60 -9.02 -14.87
C MET A 118 -4.72 -8.64 -13.89
N TYR A 119 -4.47 -8.62 -12.58
CA TYR A 119 -5.48 -8.45 -11.51
C TYR A 119 -5.24 -7.20 -10.70
#